data_382e910df95d5fac8335b8df6183063f
#
_entry.id   382e910df95d5fac8335b8df6183063f
#
_cell.length_a   1.000
_cell.length_b   1.000
_cell.length_c   1.000
_cell.angle_alpha   90.00
_cell.angle_beta   90.00
_cell.angle_gamma   90.00
#
_symmetry.space_group_name_H-M   'P 1'
#
loop_
_entity.id
_entity.type
_entity.pdbx_description
1 polymer ?
#
loop_
_entity_poly.entity_id
_entity_poly.type
_entity_poly.pdbx_seq_one_letter_code
_entity_poly.pdbx_strand_id
1 'polypeptide(L)'
;MRRVVVTGLGMVSPLGCGVEPTWKRILNGESGARSIERFDVSDLQTKIACTVVRGDGTNDSFNPDKWMEPKDQRKVDDFIIFGMAAAGQALDDANWHPESEEDKCATGTMIGSGIGGLNGIADTAILLNERGPRRVSPFFIPGRLINLASGYVSIAHGLKGPNHSVVTACSTGAHAVGDAARLIALGDADVMVAGGAESPISRIGIAGFNAARALSTGFNETPEKASRPYDKDRDGFVMGEGAGVLVLEELEHARRRGARIYAEVIGYGLSGDAYHITSPSPDGDGGFRSMSAALKRAGLTPSDLDYINAHGTSTPLGDEIELGAVERLLGNAASKVAMSSTKSSTGHLLGAAGAIEAIFAILAIRDNVVPPTINLDNPSVETAIDLVPHKAKQREVNVALSNSFGFGGTNASVIFRRLAS
;
A
#
# COMPACT_ATOMS: atom_id res chain seq x y z
N MET A 1 13.77 10.11 -21.15
CA MET A 1 13.11 8.93 -20.54
C MET A 1 11.69 8.88 -21.04
N ARG A 2 11.15 7.66 -21.27
CA ARG A 2 9.76 7.49 -21.68
C ARG A 2 8.81 7.92 -20.55
N ARG A 3 7.64 8.42 -20.91
CA ARG A 3 6.60 8.80 -19.95
C ARG A 3 5.82 7.57 -19.51
N VAL A 4 5.44 7.55 -18.23
CA VAL A 4 4.77 6.39 -17.62
C VAL A 4 3.41 6.82 -17.08
N VAL A 5 2.38 6.07 -17.43
CA VAL A 5 1.00 6.31 -17.02
C VAL A 5 0.41 5.10 -16.29
N VAL A 6 -0.66 5.32 -15.56
CA VAL A 6 -1.42 4.27 -14.88
C VAL A 6 -2.69 3.98 -15.69
N THR A 7 -2.85 2.75 -16.11
CA THR A 7 -3.98 2.31 -16.95
C THR A 7 -4.93 1.34 -16.26
N GLY A 8 -4.51 0.71 -15.15
CA GLY A 8 -5.35 -0.21 -14.39
C GLY A 8 -5.06 -0.20 -12.90
N LEU A 9 -6.08 -0.48 -12.11
CA LEU A 9 -6.06 -0.48 -10.65
C LEU A 9 -6.76 -1.73 -10.11
N GLY A 10 -6.19 -2.35 -9.09
CA GLY A 10 -6.81 -3.47 -8.40
C GLY A 10 -6.51 -3.47 -6.91
N MET A 11 -7.45 -3.94 -6.10
CA MET A 11 -7.34 -3.83 -4.65
C MET A 11 -8.10 -4.93 -3.91
N VAL A 12 -7.48 -5.39 -2.83
CA VAL A 12 -8.10 -6.14 -1.74
C VAL A 12 -7.80 -5.39 -0.45
N SER A 13 -8.82 -5.01 0.30
CA SER A 13 -8.65 -4.17 1.49
C SER A 13 -9.57 -4.60 2.62
N PRO A 14 -9.35 -4.12 3.86
CA PRO A 14 -10.28 -4.32 4.98
C PRO A 14 -11.67 -3.71 4.76
N LEU A 15 -11.78 -2.77 3.83
CA LEU A 15 -13.03 -2.10 3.47
C LEU A 15 -13.73 -2.75 2.27
N GLY A 16 -13.14 -3.79 1.68
CA GLY A 16 -13.76 -4.56 0.60
C GLY A 16 -12.77 -5.05 -0.45
N CYS A 17 -13.25 -5.96 -1.30
CA CYS A 17 -12.56 -6.47 -2.48
C CYS A 17 -12.98 -5.63 -3.69
N GLY A 18 -12.05 -4.87 -4.23
CA GLY A 18 -12.26 -3.95 -5.35
C GLY A 18 -11.93 -2.50 -5.03
N VAL A 19 -11.56 -1.77 -6.07
CA VAL A 19 -11.13 -0.36 -5.95
C VAL A 19 -12.31 0.54 -5.60
N GLU A 20 -13.40 0.49 -6.37
CA GLU A 20 -14.54 1.38 -6.19
C GLU A 20 -15.29 1.17 -4.85
N PRO A 21 -15.57 -0.07 -4.40
CA PRO A 21 -16.17 -0.29 -3.08
C PRO A 21 -15.31 0.26 -1.95
N THR A 22 -13.99 0.01 -2.00
CA THR A 22 -13.05 0.51 -1.00
C THR A 22 -13.02 2.04 -1.00
N TRP A 23 -12.91 2.67 -2.17
CA TRP A 23 -12.87 4.12 -2.29
C TRP A 23 -14.13 4.79 -1.75
N LYS A 24 -15.30 4.28 -2.12
CA LYS A 24 -16.58 4.76 -1.60
C LYS A 24 -16.63 4.74 -0.07
N ARG A 25 -16.20 3.65 0.56
CA ARG A 25 -16.20 3.53 2.02
C ARG A 25 -15.17 4.45 2.68
N ILE A 26 -14.02 4.67 2.07
CA ILE A 26 -13.03 5.67 2.54
C ILE A 26 -13.64 7.07 2.51
N LEU A 27 -14.27 7.48 1.42
CA LEU A 27 -14.91 8.78 1.31
C LEU A 27 -16.06 8.97 2.30
N ASN A 28 -16.77 7.90 2.66
CA ASN A 28 -17.80 7.89 3.70
C ASN A 28 -17.22 7.95 5.13
N GLY A 29 -15.91 7.86 5.31
CA GLY A 29 -15.28 7.84 6.63
C GLY A 29 -15.49 6.54 7.40
N GLU A 30 -15.62 5.41 6.71
CA GLU A 30 -15.79 4.10 7.33
C GLU A 30 -14.45 3.56 7.84
N SER A 31 -14.46 2.88 8.99
CA SER A 31 -13.30 2.18 9.54
C SER A 31 -13.34 0.69 9.21
N GLY A 32 -12.20 0.14 8.78
CA GLY A 32 -12.01 -1.29 8.58
C GLY A 32 -11.53 -2.03 9.84
N ALA A 33 -11.30 -1.33 10.95
CA ALA A 33 -10.81 -1.91 12.19
C ALA A 33 -11.94 -2.68 12.92
N ARG A 34 -11.59 -3.87 13.40
CA ARG A 34 -12.53 -4.77 14.10
C ARG A 34 -11.78 -5.69 15.06
N SER A 35 -12.51 -6.34 15.96
CA SER A 35 -11.96 -7.39 16.82
C SER A 35 -11.44 -8.57 15.98
N ILE A 36 -10.32 -9.15 16.40
CA ILE A 36 -9.75 -10.33 15.75
C ILE A 36 -10.50 -11.56 16.22
N GLU A 37 -11.14 -12.27 15.29
CA GLU A 37 -11.93 -13.48 15.57
C GLU A 37 -11.29 -14.78 15.01
N ARG A 38 -10.23 -14.63 14.18
CA ARG A 38 -9.62 -15.78 13.46
C ARG A 38 -8.78 -16.68 14.35
N PHE A 39 -8.29 -16.18 15.50
CA PHE A 39 -7.46 -16.90 16.46
C PHE A 39 -7.63 -16.31 17.86
N ASP A 40 -7.21 -17.07 18.88
CA ASP A 40 -7.27 -16.61 20.26
C ASP A 40 -6.31 -15.45 20.51
N VAL A 41 -6.86 -14.35 21.01
CA VAL A 41 -6.16 -13.12 21.36
C VAL A 41 -6.22 -12.78 22.86
N SER A 42 -6.71 -13.72 23.68
CA SER A 42 -6.98 -13.49 25.12
C SER A 42 -5.73 -13.03 25.87
N ASP A 43 -4.57 -13.56 25.54
CA ASP A 43 -3.26 -13.27 26.11
C ASP A 43 -2.46 -12.18 25.37
N LEU A 44 -3.01 -11.59 24.29
CA LEU A 44 -2.37 -10.52 23.54
C LEU A 44 -2.82 -9.15 24.02
N GLN A 45 -1.91 -8.16 23.97
CA GLN A 45 -2.23 -6.77 24.34
C GLN A 45 -3.16 -6.12 23.32
N THR A 46 -2.89 -6.33 22.03
CA THR A 46 -3.74 -5.87 20.93
C THR A 46 -4.68 -6.98 20.49
N LYS A 47 -6.00 -6.67 20.46
CA LYS A 47 -7.07 -7.62 20.09
C LYS A 47 -7.83 -7.21 18.83
N ILE A 48 -7.33 -6.18 18.15
CA ILE A 48 -7.97 -5.55 16.99
C ILE A 48 -7.05 -5.54 15.79
N ALA A 49 -7.64 -5.56 14.60
CA ALA A 49 -6.94 -5.41 13.33
C ALA A 49 -7.91 -4.97 12.22
N CYS A 50 -7.37 -4.47 11.12
CA CYS A 50 -8.10 -4.22 9.89
C CYS A 50 -8.00 -5.46 8.99
N THR A 51 -8.90 -6.42 9.19
CA THR A 51 -8.90 -7.71 8.48
C THR A 51 -9.71 -7.64 7.17
N VAL A 52 -9.25 -8.34 6.14
CA VAL A 52 -10.01 -8.56 4.92
C VAL A 52 -11.24 -9.43 5.24
N VAL A 53 -12.42 -8.94 4.87
CA VAL A 53 -13.67 -9.68 5.02
C VAL A 53 -13.78 -10.74 3.95
N ARG A 54 -13.70 -12.02 4.35
CA ARG A 54 -13.84 -13.16 3.44
C ARG A 54 -15.28 -13.57 3.30
N GLY A 55 -15.66 -14.06 2.12
CA GLY A 55 -17.01 -14.53 1.82
C GLY A 55 -17.10 -15.10 0.41
N ASP A 56 -18.31 -15.16 -0.11
CA ASP A 56 -18.63 -15.67 -1.45
C ASP A 56 -18.47 -14.60 -2.57
N GLY A 57 -18.08 -13.39 -2.21
CA GLY A 57 -17.97 -12.24 -3.12
C GLY A 57 -19.22 -11.35 -3.12
N THR A 58 -20.22 -11.64 -2.32
CA THR A 58 -21.33 -10.71 -2.08
C THR A 58 -20.91 -9.63 -1.10
N ASN A 59 -21.55 -8.45 -1.19
CA ASN A 59 -21.25 -7.28 -0.36
C ASN A 59 -19.76 -6.90 -0.35
N ASP A 60 -19.10 -7.06 -1.50
CA ASP A 60 -17.66 -6.78 -1.70
C ASP A 60 -16.75 -7.63 -0.79
N SER A 61 -17.21 -8.78 -0.31
CA SER A 61 -16.37 -9.73 0.42
C SER A 61 -15.35 -10.39 -0.50
N PHE A 62 -14.20 -10.73 0.05
CA PHE A 62 -13.14 -11.40 -0.69
C PHE A 62 -13.43 -12.89 -0.84
N ASN A 63 -13.63 -13.33 -2.09
CA ASN A 63 -13.74 -14.75 -2.45
C ASN A 63 -12.43 -15.20 -3.12
N PRO A 64 -11.58 -15.98 -2.44
CA PRO A 64 -10.32 -16.45 -3.02
C PRO A 64 -10.51 -17.38 -4.22
N ASP A 65 -11.63 -18.11 -4.29
CA ASP A 65 -11.90 -19.09 -5.37
C ASP A 65 -12.06 -18.42 -6.75
N LYS A 66 -12.33 -17.10 -6.76
CA LYS A 66 -12.36 -16.33 -8.01
C LYS A 66 -10.98 -16.10 -8.62
N TRP A 67 -9.92 -16.20 -7.81
CA TRP A 67 -8.57 -15.77 -8.19
C TRP A 67 -7.53 -16.89 -8.18
N MET A 68 -7.79 -17.95 -7.42
CA MET A 68 -6.91 -19.10 -7.34
C MET A 68 -7.69 -20.36 -7.03
N GLU A 69 -7.40 -21.45 -7.74
CA GLU A 69 -8.03 -22.75 -7.49
C GLU A 69 -7.85 -23.20 -6.02
N PRO A 70 -8.86 -23.77 -5.34
CA PRO A 70 -8.78 -24.18 -3.93
C PRO A 70 -7.61 -25.10 -3.61
N LYS A 71 -7.21 -25.96 -4.57
CA LYS A 71 -6.04 -26.84 -4.41
C LYS A 71 -4.73 -26.08 -4.35
N ASP A 72 -4.63 -24.92 -5.00
CA ASP A 72 -3.43 -24.10 -5.06
C ASP A 72 -3.38 -23.09 -3.90
N GLN A 73 -4.54 -22.61 -3.41
CA GLN A 73 -4.61 -21.78 -2.21
C GLN A 73 -3.96 -22.45 -1.00
N ARG A 74 -4.09 -23.78 -0.85
CA ARG A 74 -3.47 -24.55 0.25
C ARG A 74 -1.93 -24.63 0.19
N LYS A 75 -1.33 -24.22 -0.94
CA LYS A 75 0.10 -24.28 -1.16
C LYS A 75 0.82 -22.98 -0.82
N VAL A 76 0.07 -21.86 -0.70
CA VAL A 76 0.61 -20.51 -0.58
C VAL A 76 0.08 -19.79 0.66
N ASP A 77 0.79 -18.76 1.08
CA ASP A 77 0.28 -17.82 2.08
C ASP A 77 -0.68 -16.80 1.45
N ASP A 78 -1.57 -16.26 2.27
CA ASP A 78 -2.64 -15.34 1.84
C ASP A 78 -2.14 -14.09 1.12
N PHE A 79 -0.94 -13.57 1.43
CA PHE A 79 -0.41 -12.41 0.71
C PHE A 79 -0.27 -12.68 -0.80
N ILE A 80 0.05 -13.92 -1.21
CA ILE A 80 0.10 -14.31 -2.62
C ILE A 80 -1.32 -14.29 -3.22
N ILE A 81 -2.32 -14.79 -2.49
CA ILE A 81 -3.71 -14.83 -2.98
C ILE A 81 -4.25 -13.39 -3.12
N PHE A 82 -3.97 -12.51 -2.15
CA PHE A 82 -4.35 -11.10 -2.24
C PHE A 82 -3.65 -10.40 -3.42
N GLY A 83 -2.35 -10.67 -3.62
CA GLY A 83 -1.59 -10.16 -4.75
C GLY A 83 -2.16 -10.62 -6.10
N MET A 84 -2.51 -11.90 -6.22
CA MET A 84 -3.15 -12.47 -7.42
C MET A 84 -4.50 -11.78 -7.71
N ALA A 85 -5.32 -11.60 -6.68
CA ALA A 85 -6.63 -10.96 -6.84
C ALA A 85 -6.51 -9.48 -7.26
N ALA A 86 -5.62 -8.74 -6.63
CA ALA A 86 -5.41 -7.33 -6.98
C ALA A 86 -4.79 -7.20 -8.40
N ALA A 87 -3.85 -8.08 -8.76
CA ALA A 87 -3.24 -8.08 -10.09
C ALA A 87 -4.26 -8.42 -11.19
N GLY A 88 -5.10 -9.45 -10.98
CA GLY A 88 -6.18 -9.80 -11.91
C GLY A 88 -7.13 -8.63 -12.12
N GLN A 89 -7.60 -7.99 -11.03
CA GLN A 89 -8.45 -6.80 -11.12
C GLN A 89 -7.77 -5.66 -11.91
N ALA A 90 -6.48 -5.41 -11.66
CA ALA A 90 -5.75 -4.34 -12.33
C ALA A 90 -5.58 -4.59 -13.83
N LEU A 91 -5.33 -5.84 -14.22
CA LEU A 91 -5.23 -6.26 -15.64
C LEU A 91 -6.59 -6.15 -16.35
N ASP A 92 -7.66 -6.58 -15.68
CA ASP A 92 -9.04 -6.45 -16.20
C ASP A 92 -9.41 -4.97 -16.36
N ASP A 93 -9.12 -4.14 -15.38
CA ASP A 93 -9.39 -2.70 -15.38
C ASP A 93 -8.58 -1.96 -16.46
N ALA A 94 -7.34 -2.39 -16.70
CA ALA A 94 -6.50 -1.89 -17.80
C ALA A 94 -6.95 -2.39 -19.18
N ASN A 95 -7.84 -3.38 -19.24
CA ASN A 95 -8.12 -4.15 -20.43
C ASN A 95 -6.81 -4.60 -21.12
N TRP A 96 -5.89 -5.18 -20.33
CA TRP A 96 -4.59 -5.63 -20.79
C TRP A 96 -4.38 -7.13 -20.52
N HIS A 97 -4.56 -7.92 -21.58
CA HIS A 97 -4.36 -9.37 -21.59
C HIS A 97 -3.49 -9.72 -22.79
N PRO A 98 -2.14 -9.67 -22.64
CA PRO A 98 -1.24 -9.84 -23.78
C PRO A 98 -1.35 -11.24 -24.38
N GLU A 99 -1.60 -11.30 -25.70
CA GLU A 99 -1.71 -12.55 -26.45
C GLU A 99 -0.43 -12.85 -27.26
N SER A 100 0.17 -11.81 -27.84
CA SER A 100 1.42 -11.95 -28.61
C SER A 100 2.61 -12.25 -27.72
N GLU A 101 3.60 -12.98 -28.23
CA GLU A 101 4.86 -13.21 -27.52
C GLU A 101 5.60 -11.89 -27.23
N GLU A 102 5.53 -10.94 -28.15
CA GLU A 102 6.14 -9.61 -28.00
C GLU A 102 5.55 -8.88 -26.78
N ASP A 103 4.22 -8.77 -26.70
CA ASP A 103 3.53 -8.12 -25.58
C ASP A 103 3.76 -8.84 -24.25
N LYS A 104 3.78 -10.19 -24.27
CA LYS A 104 4.12 -10.98 -23.08
C LYS A 104 5.53 -10.69 -22.59
N CYS A 105 6.50 -10.61 -23.48
CA CYS A 105 7.89 -10.29 -23.16
C CYS A 105 8.08 -8.83 -22.73
N ALA A 106 7.25 -7.93 -23.24
CA ALA A 106 7.26 -6.51 -22.86
C ALA A 106 6.48 -6.19 -21.59
N THR A 107 5.77 -7.19 -21.00
CA THR A 107 4.99 -7.03 -19.75
C THR A 107 5.63 -7.74 -18.59
N GLY A 108 6.03 -6.97 -17.58
CA GLY A 108 6.66 -7.49 -16.35
C GLY A 108 5.79 -7.41 -15.11
N THR A 109 6.30 -7.96 -14.00
CA THR A 109 5.66 -7.99 -12.68
C THR A 109 6.61 -7.56 -11.58
N MET A 110 6.13 -6.71 -10.65
CA MET A 110 6.88 -6.27 -9.48
C MET A 110 5.94 -6.08 -8.29
N ILE A 111 5.61 -7.17 -7.61
CA ILE A 111 4.73 -7.16 -6.44
C ILE A 111 5.55 -7.58 -5.22
N GLY A 112 5.68 -6.66 -4.25
CA GLY A 112 6.42 -6.89 -3.03
C GLY A 112 5.54 -7.24 -1.84
N SER A 113 6.19 -7.65 -0.75
CA SER A 113 5.60 -7.82 0.58
C SER A 113 6.65 -7.45 1.63
N GLY A 114 6.24 -6.88 2.75
CA GLY A 114 7.17 -6.49 3.81
C GLY A 114 7.67 -7.70 4.62
N ILE A 115 6.78 -8.66 4.88
CA ILE A 115 7.07 -9.83 5.73
C ILE A 115 6.88 -11.14 4.96
N GLY A 116 6.01 -11.17 3.96
CA GLY A 116 5.73 -12.38 3.17
C GLY A 116 5.02 -13.47 3.97
N GLY A 117 5.46 -14.72 3.78
CA GLY A 117 4.81 -15.91 4.33
C GLY A 117 5.06 -16.18 5.81
N LEU A 118 4.99 -15.16 6.68
CA LEU A 118 5.26 -15.28 8.11
C LEU A 118 4.41 -16.35 8.77
N ASN A 119 3.12 -16.42 8.44
CA ASN A 119 2.17 -17.34 9.07
C ASN A 119 2.51 -18.79 8.74
N GLY A 120 2.70 -19.09 7.46
CA GLY A 120 3.06 -20.44 7.05
C GLY A 120 4.46 -20.87 7.48
N ILE A 121 5.40 -19.95 7.68
CA ILE A 121 6.71 -20.23 8.29
C ILE A 121 6.52 -20.65 9.75
N ALA A 122 5.76 -19.90 10.54
CA ALA A 122 5.49 -20.20 11.94
C ALA A 122 4.78 -21.55 12.10
N ASP A 123 3.71 -21.79 11.35
CA ASP A 123 2.93 -23.03 11.40
C ASP A 123 3.78 -24.23 10.99
N THR A 124 4.62 -24.09 9.96
CA THR A 124 5.50 -25.16 9.50
C THR A 124 6.61 -25.44 10.50
N ALA A 125 7.13 -24.43 11.21
CA ALA A 125 8.13 -24.64 12.27
C ALA A 125 7.55 -25.46 13.43
N ILE A 126 6.31 -25.18 13.84
CA ILE A 126 5.58 -25.95 14.86
C ILE A 126 5.36 -27.39 14.35
N LEU A 127 4.83 -27.56 13.13
CA LEU A 127 4.60 -28.86 12.51
C LEU A 127 5.89 -29.70 12.44
N LEU A 128 7.01 -29.09 12.05
CA LEU A 128 8.31 -29.75 11.98
C LEU A 128 8.75 -30.25 13.36
N ASN A 129 8.59 -29.43 14.39
CA ASN A 129 8.96 -29.80 15.76
C ASN A 129 8.07 -30.93 16.31
N GLU A 130 6.77 -30.91 16.05
CA GLU A 130 5.81 -31.89 16.59
C GLU A 130 5.79 -33.21 15.81
N ARG A 131 5.92 -33.15 14.47
CA ARG A 131 5.64 -34.31 13.58
C ARG A 131 6.79 -34.70 12.68
N GLY A 132 7.93 -33.98 12.75
CA GLY A 132 9.16 -34.29 12.03
C GLY A 132 9.16 -33.88 10.55
N PRO A 133 10.34 -33.97 9.88
CA PRO A 133 10.58 -33.38 8.58
C PRO A 133 9.76 -33.98 7.42
N ARG A 134 9.29 -35.24 7.56
CA ARG A 134 8.47 -35.88 6.53
C ARG A 134 7.07 -35.26 6.35
N ARG A 135 6.66 -34.39 7.26
CA ARG A 135 5.37 -33.70 7.22
C ARG A 135 5.44 -32.32 6.58
N VAL A 136 6.65 -31.78 6.37
CA VAL A 136 6.84 -30.50 5.69
C VAL A 136 6.41 -30.63 4.23
N SER A 137 5.55 -29.70 3.78
CA SER A 137 5.03 -29.67 2.42
C SER A 137 6.15 -29.36 1.40
N PRO A 138 6.17 -29.99 0.21
CA PRO A 138 7.07 -29.58 -0.87
C PRO A 138 6.79 -28.17 -1.39
N PHE A 139 5.63 -27.62 -1.10
CA PHE A 139 5.26 -26.25 -1.43
C PHE A 139 5.61 -25.23 -0.33
N PHE A 140 6.23 -25.68 0.77
CA PHE A 140 6.59 -24.79 1.88
C PHE A 140 7.44 -23.60 1.41
N ILE A 141 8.56 -23.85 0.76
CA ILE A 141 9.42 -22.76 0.28
C ILE A 141 8.72 -21.89 -0.78
N PRO A 142 8.25 -22.43 -1.93
CA PRO A 142 7.66 -21.58 -2.96
C PRO A 142 6.37 -20.88 -2.52
N GLY A 143 5.66 -21.36 -1.53
CA GLY A 143 4.45 -20.73 -1.00
C GLY A 143 4.70 -19.61 0.02
N ARG A 144 5.95 -19.32 0.40
CA ARG A 144 6.32 -18.35 1.45
C ARG A 144 7.27 -17.26 0.97
N LEU A 145 7.97 -17.47 -0.15
CA LEU A 145 8.88 -16.50 -0.72
C LEU A 145 8.14 -15.28 -1.26
N ILE A 146 8.65 -14.10 -0.95
CA ILE A 146 7.99 -12.82 -1.31
C ILE A 146 7.89 -12.64 -2.83
N ASN A 147 8.95 -12.98 -3.57
CA ASN A 147 8.96 -12.85 -5.03
C ASN A 147 7.95 -13.77 -5.73
N LEU A 148 7.39 -14.74 -5.04
CA LEU A 148 6.37 -15.63 -5.62
C LEU A 148 5.01 -14.94 -5.77
N ALA A 149 4.73 -13.81 -5.12
CA ALA A 149 3.59 -12.98 -5.49
C ALA A 149 3.70 -12.54 -6.97
N SER A 150 4.86 -11.99 -7.36
CA SER A 150 5.16 -11.66 -8.77
C SER A 150 5.18 -12.92 -9.65
N GLY A 151 5.80 -14.00 -9.17
CA GLY A 151 5.92 -15.26 -9.90
C GLY A 151 4.58 -15.91 -10.24
N TYR A 152 3.66 -15.98 -9.28
CA TYR A 152 2.31 -16.53 -9.53
C TYR A 152 1.51 -15.68 -10.51
N VAL A 153 1.57 -14.34 -10.39
CA VAL A 153 0.93 -13.42 -11.35
C VAL A 153 1.51 -13.61 -12.76
N SER A 154 2.84 -13.64 -12.88
CA SER A 154 3.54 -13.88 -14.14
C SER A 154 3.09 -15.19 -14.81
N ILE A 155 3.03 -16.30 -14.06
CA ILE A 155 2.61 -17.61 -14.56
C ILE A 155 1.14 -17.60 -14.99
N ALA A 156 0.26 -17.04 -14.14
CA ALA A 156 -1.19 -17.05 -14.38
C ALA A 156 -1.58 -16.24 -15.65
N HIS A 157 -0.87 -15.16 -15.93
CA HIS A 157 -1.18 -14.26 -17.04
C HIS A 157 -0.18 -14.33 -18.19
N GLY A 158 0.82 -15.23 -18.12
CA GLY A 158 1.81 -15.43 -19.17
C GLY A 158 2.76 -14.25 -19.38
N LEU A 159 3.03 -13.45 -18.32
CA LEU A 159 3.86 -12.25 -18.38
C LEU A 159 5.34 -12.63 -18.30
N LYS A 160 6.12 -12.32 -19.32
CA LYS A 160 7.51 -12.79 -19.51
C LYS A 160 8.56 -11.69 -19.41
N GLY A 161 8.14 -10.45 -19.15
CA GLY A 161 9.05 -9.33 -18.94
C GLY A 161 9.76 -9.41 -17.57
N PRO A 162 10.36 -8.31 -17.08
CA PRO A 162 11.04 -8.29 -15.78
C PRO A 162 10.14 -8.82 -14.66
N ASN A 163 10.67 -9.75 -13.85
CA ASN A 163 9.91 -10.41 -12.79
C ASN A 163 10.75 -10.49 -11.52
N HIS A 164 10.45 -9.61 -10.55
CA HIS A 164 11.11 -9.59 -9.24
C HIS A 164 10.24 -8.89 -8.20
N SER A 165 10.74 -8.77 -6.98
CA SER A 165 10.02 -8.12 -5.87
C SER A 165 10.93 -7.17 -5.13
N VAL A 166 10.31 -6.15 -4.53
CA VAL A 166 10.94 -5.24 -3.58
C VAL A 166 10.53 -5.64 -2.16
N VAL A 167 11.45 -5.51 -1.21
CA VAL A 167 11.22 -5.76 0.22
C VAL A 167 11.84 -4.62 1.02
N THR A 168 11.03 -3.65 1.42
CA THR A 168 11.45 -2.45 2.16
C THR A 168 10.44 -2.07 3.24
N ALA A 169 10.00 -3.10 4.00
CA ALA A 169 9.02 -2.96 5.07
C ALA A 169 7.79 -2.16 4.61
N CYS A 170 7.40 -1.11 5.35
CA CYS A 170 6.20 -0.31 5.06
C CYS A 170 6.29 0.50 3.75
N SER A 171 7.47 0.65 3.15
CA SER A 171 7.67 1.37 1.89
C SER A 171 7.65 0.47 0.66
N THR A 172 7.50 -0.83 0.84
CA THR A 172 7.57 -1.84 -0.23
C THR A 172 6.68 -1.50 -1.43
N GLY A 173 5.40 -1.23 -1.21
CA GLY A 173 4.45 -0.97 -2.29
C GLY A 173 4.78 0.31 -3.07
N ALA A 174 5.21 1.37 -2.38
CA ALA A 174 5.62 2.62 -3.03
C ALA A 174 6.92 2.44 -3.84
N HIS A 175 7.90 1.72 -3.30
CA HIS A 175 9.11 1.36 -4.02
C HIS A 175 8.80 0.51 -5.25
N ALA A 176 7.93 -0.50 -5.13
CA ALA A 176 7.55 -1.34 -6.26
C ALA A 176 6.93 -0.53 -7.41
N VAL A 177 6.01 0.40 -7.10
CA VAL A 177 5.41 1.29 -8.09
C VAL A 177 6.46 2.20 -8.74
N GLY A 178 7.32 2.83 -7.93
CA GLY A 178 8.34 3.74 -8.42
C GLY A 178 9.44 3.05 -9.25
N ASP A 179 9.90 1.88 -8.81
CA ASP A 179 10.93 1.11 -9.53
C ASP A 179 10.37 0.50 -10.81
N ALA A 180 9.13 0.02 -10.82
CA ALA A 180 8.45 -0.43 -12.03
C ALA A 180 8.31 0.70 -13.06
N ALA A 181 7.95 1.92 -12.61
CA ALA A 181 7.91 3.09 -13.47
C ALA A 181 9.30 3.40 -14.06
N ARG A 182 10.38 3.21 -13.30
CA ARG A 182 11.76 3.35 -13.82
C ARG A 182 12.09 2.33 -14.91
N LEU A 183 11.72 1.06 -14.74
CA LEU A 183 11.95 0.02 -15.76
C LEU A 183 11.27 0.40 -17.08
N ILE A 184 10.03 0.87 -17.02
CA ILE A 184 9.32 1.36 -18.21
C ILE A 184 10.04 2.59 -18.79
N ALA A 185 10.39 3.57 -17.95
CA ALA A 185 11.06 4.80 -18.40
C ALA A 185 12.42 4.55 -19.07
N LEU A 186 13.14 3.50 -18.66
CA LEU A 186 14.42 3.08 -19.22
C LEU A 186 14.28 2.19 -20.47
N GLY A 187 13.11 1.57 -20.69
CA GLY A 187 12.85 0.74 -21.84
C GLY A 187 12.98 -0.76 -21.61
N ASP A 188 13.09 -1.20 -20.36
CA ASP A 188 13.18 -2.62 -20.02
C ASP A 188 11.83 -3.35 -20.13
N ALA A 189 10.72 -2.62 -20.07
CA ALA A 189 9.36 -3.09 -20.27
C ALA A 189 8.47 -1.98 -20.85
N ASP A 190 7.37 -2.34 -21.51
CA ASP A 190 6.34 -1.39 -21.92
C ASP A 190 5.19 -1.34 -20.89
N VAL A 191 4.94 -2.44 -20.22
CA VAL A 191 3.91 -2.58 -19.18
C VAL A 191 4.49 -3.26 -17.96
N MET A 192 4.13 -2.76 -16.77
CA MET A 192 4.48 -3.40 -15.48
C MET A 192 3.25 -3.52 -14.59
N VAL A 193 3.03 -4.73 -14.07
CA VAL A 193 2.04 -5.01 -13.02
C VAL A 193 2.75 -4.89 -11.69
N ALA A 194 2.51 -3.79 -10.96
CA ALA A 194 3.33 -3.41 -9.82
C ALA A 194 2.50 -3.06 -8.59
N GLY A 195 3.02 -3.41 -7.40
CA GLY A 195 2.34 -3.07 -6.15
C GLY A 195 2.86 -3.83 -4.95
N GLY A 196 1.99 -4.06 -3.99
CA GLY A 196 2.32 -4.76 -2.75
C GLY A 196 1.16 -5.57 -2.21
N ALA A 197 1.48 -6.64 -1.50
CA ALA A 197 0.52 -7.53 -0.85
C ALA A 197 1.05 -7.93 0.53
N GLU A 198 0.17 -8.03 1.53
CA GLU A 198 0.56 -8.37 2.89
C GLU A 198 -0.55 -9.12 3.63
N SER A 199 -0.19 -10.13 4.42
CA SER A 199 -1.13 -10.86 5.30
C SER A 199 -0.52 -11.14 6.67
N PRO A 200 -0.23 -10.11 7.48
CA PRO A 200 0.54 -10.24 8.72
C PRO A 200 -0.30 -10.61 9.93
N ILE A 201 -1.65 -10.61 9.82
CA ILE A 201 -2.56 -10.74 10.96
C ILE A 201 -2.63 -12.19 11.41
N SER A 202 -1.82 -12.50 12.43
CA SER A 202 -1.69 -13.81 13.09
C SER A 202 -1.17 -13.62 14.51
N ARG A 203 -1.21 -14.68 15.32
CA ARG A 203 -0.66 -14.62 16.70
C ARG A 203 0.78 -14.12 16.73
N ILE A 204 1.65 -14.68 15.87
CA ILE A 204 3.06 -14.27 15.81
C ILE A 204 3.23 -12.84 15.31
N GLY A 205 2.43 -12.42 14.33
CA GLY A 205 2.44 -11.05 13.79
C GLY A 205 2.05 -10.03 14.86
N ILE A 206 0.91 -10.24 15.53
CA ILE A 206 0.45 -9.36 16.62
C ILE A 206 1.44 -9.37 17.79
N ALA A 207 1.89 -10.55 18.24
CA ALA A 207 2.83 -10.65 19.34
C ALA A 207 4.18 -9.95 19.04
N GLY A 208 4.69 -10.10 17.82
CA GLY A 208 5.93 -9.46 17.39
C GLY A 208 5.85 -7.93 17.40
N PHE A 209 4.78 -7.35 16.86
CA PHE A 209 4.59 -5.89 16.88
C PHE A 209 4.18 -5.37 18.26
N ASN A 210 3.49 -6.16 19.11
CA ASN A 210 3.29 -5.83 20.52
C ASN A 210 4.62 -5.77 21.27
N ALA A 211 5.52 -6.73 21.05
CA ALA A 211 6.87 -6.71 21.65
C ALA A 211 7.67 -5.46 21.24
N ALA A 212 7.49 -4.99 20.00
CA ALA A 212 8.06 -3.73 19.52
C ALA A 212 7.31 -2.48 20.03
N ARG A 213 6.21 -2.62 20.78
CA ARG A 213 5.34 -1.53 21.27
C ARG A 213 4.85 -0.60 20.16
N ALA A 214 4.54 -1.18 19.00
CA ALA A 214 4.17 -0.43 17.81
C ALA A 214 2.65 -0.37 17.58
N LEU A 215 1.88 -1.30 18.19
CA LEU A 215 0.44 -1.44 17.99
C LEU A 215 -0.38 -0.64 19.01
N SER A 216 -1.55 -0.18 18.58
CA SER A 216 -2.59 0.35 19.46
C SER A 216 -3.09 -0.74 20.42
N THR A 217 -3.23 -0.40 21.70
CA THR A 217 -3.69 -1.29 22.78
C THR A 217 -4.84 -0.70 23.59
N GLY A 218 -5.03 0.61 23.51
CA GLY A 218 -6.03 1.34 24.32
C GLY A 218 -7.46 1.29 23.77
N PHE A 219 -7.66 0.76 22.54
CA PHE A 219 -8.95 0.82 21.85
C PHE A 219 -9.54 -0.57 21.52
N ASN A 220 -9.17 -1.60 22.28
CA ASN A 220 -9.68 -2.97 22.03
C ASN A 220 -11.21 -3.07 22.06
N GLU A 221 -11.89 -2.23 22.86
CA GLU A 221 -13.36 -2.22 23.01
C GLU A 221 -14.04 -1.27 21.98
N THR A 222 -13.26 -0.44 21.29
CA THR A 222 -13.75 0.51 20.28
C THR A 222 -12.82 0.51 19.06
N PRO A 223 -12.73 -0.62 18.34
CA PRO A 223 -11.75 -0.83 17.26
C PRO A 223 -11.77 0.28 16.21
N GLU A 224 -12.96 0.77 15.86
CA GLU A 224 -13.18 1.79 14.85
C GLU A 224 -12.53 3.15 15.19
N LYS A 225 -12.17 3.36 16.48
CA LYS A 225 -11.52 4.58 16.97
C LYS A 225 -10.01 4.46 17.13
N ALA A 226 -9.45 3.29 16.89
CA ALA A 226 -8.05 2.98 17.24
C ALA A 226 -7.05 3.65 16.29
N SER A 227 -7.28 3.59 14.98
CA SER A 227 -6.41 4.26 14.01
C SER A 227 -6.81 5.73 13.91
N ARG A 228 -5.96 6.61 14.48
CA ARG A 228 -6.24 8.04 14.65
C ARG A 228 -5.03 8.93 14.39
N PRO A 229 -4.53 8.95 13.13
CA PRO A 229 -3.35 9.72 12.78
C PRO A 229 -3.47 11.20 13.18
N TYR A 230 -2.37 11.76 13.69
CA TYR A 230 -2.24 13.15 14.18
C TYR A 230 -3.08 13.53 15.41
N ASP A 231 -3.91 12.63 15.92
CA ASP A 231 -4.70 12.87 17.14
C ASP A 231 -3.85 12.70 18.41
N LYS A 232 -4.18 13.45 19.47
CA LYS A 232 -3.47 13.41 20.78
C LYS A 232 -3.53 12.05 21.45
N ASP A 233 -4.63 11.31 21.25
CA ASP A 233 -4.90 10.05 21.94
C ASP A 233 -4.40 8.82 21.13
N ARG A 234 -3.66 9.03 20.02
CA ARG A 234 -3.06 7.93 19.26
C ARG A 234 -2.02 7.18 20.09
N ASP A 235 -2.05 5.87 20.05
CA ASP A 235 -1.22 4.99 20.88
C ASP A 235 -0.47 3.90 20.12
N GLY A 236 -0.50 3.94 18.79
CA GLY A 236 0.14 2.96 17.91
C GLY A 236 -0.67 2.69 16.65
N PHE A 237 -0.12 1.95 15.71
CA PHE A 237 -0.87 1.62 14.49
C PHE A 237 -1.83 0.45 14.70
N VAL A 238 -2.86 0.36 13.88
CA VAL A 238 -3.73 -0.79 13.74
C VAL A 238 -3.23 -1.62 12.55
N MET A 239 -2.89 -2.89 12.78
CA MET A 239 -2.40 -3.78 11.72
C MET A 239 -3.48 -4.03 10.68
N GLY A 240 -3.14 -3.91 9.40
CA GLY A 240 -4.01 -4.22 8.27
C GLY A 240 -3.43 -5.30 7.35
N GLU A 241 -4.27 -5.84 6.47
CA GLU A 241 -3.88 -6.81 5.44
C GLU A 241 -4.60 -6.52 4.12
N GLY A 242 -4.05 -7.03 3.03
CA GLY A 242 -4.62 -6.89 1.69
C GLY A 242 -3.56 -6.72 0.62
N ALA A 243 -3.95 -6.13 -0.51
CA ALA A 243 -3.07 -5.83 -1.64
C ALA A 243 -3.56 -4.63 -2.43
N GLY A 244 -2.61 -3.91 -3.02
CA GLY A 244 -2.85 -2.92 -4.07
C GLY A 244 -1.92 -3.19 -5.25
N VAL A 245 -2.47 -3.20 -6.45
CA VAL A 245 -1.71 -3.41 -7.69
C VAL A 245 -2.16 -2.40 -8.73
N LEU A 246 -1.18 -1.85 -9.44
CA LEU A 246 -1.36 -0.92 -10.55
C LEU A 246 -0.80 -1.55 -11.82
N VAL A 247 -1.45 -1.30 -12.95
CA VAL A 247 -0.84 -1.47 -14.27
C VAL A 247 -0.23 -0.14 -14.68
N LEU A 248 1.09 -0.13 -14.76
CA LEU A 248 1.88 0.98 -15.25
C LEU A 248 2.22 0.72 -16.72
N GLU A 249 2.18 1.74 -17.56
CA GLU A 249 2.31 1.58 -19.00
C GLU A 249 3.06 2.76 -19.63
N GLU A 250 3.82 2.50 -20.68
CA GLU A 250 4.44 3.54 -21.47
C GLU A 250 3.34 4.36 -22.17
N LEU A 251 3.44 5.69 -22.13
CA LEU A 251 2.37 6.59 -22.57
C LEU A 251 1.95 6.36 -24.02
N GLU A 252 2.89 6.23 -24.97
CA GLU A 252 2.56 6.07 -26.37
C GLU A 252 2.03 4.65 -26.67
N HIS A 253 2.48 3.65 -25.88
CA HIS A 253 1.88 2.31 -25.90
C HIS A 253 0.41 2.37 -25.47
N ALA A 254 0.11 3.02 -24.34
CA ALA A 254 -1.26 3.20 -23.83
C ALA A 254 -2.15 3.93 -24.85
N ARG A 255 -1.63 4.99 -25.47
CA ARG A 255 -2.35 5.77 -26.50
C ARG A 255 -2.65 4.95 -27.75
N ARG A 256 -1.68 4.18 -28.27
CA ARG A 256 -1.86 3.35 -29.47
C ARG A 256 -2.97 2.33 -29.31
N ARG A 257 -3.14 1.76 -28.11
CA ARG A 257 -4.21 0.79 -27.85
C ARG A 257 -5.51 1.42 -27.33
N GLY A 258 -5.56 2.76 -27.18
CA GLY A 258 -6.75 3.46 -26.69
C GLY A 258 -7.05 3.20 -25.21
N ALA A 259 -6.04 2.95 -24.39
CA ALA A 259 -6.22 2.69 -22.97
C ALA A 259 -6.80 3.89 -22.23
N ARG A 260 -7.65 3.62 -21.23
CA ARG A 260 -7.97 4.63 -20.22
C ARG A 260 -6.73 4.95 -19.42
N ILE A 261 -6.44 6.21 -19.21
CA ILE A 261 -5.32 6.68 -18.40
C ILE A 261 -5.87 7.38 -17.15
N TYR A 262 -5.49 6.90 -15.98
CA TYR A 262 -5.88 7.49 -14.69
C TYR A 262 -5.03 8.70 -14.33
N ALA A 263 -3.71 8.54 -14.41
CA ALA A 263 -2.73 9.57 -14.07
C ALA A 263 -1.37 9.24 -14.69
N GLU A 264 -0.47 10.21 -14.70
CA GLU A 264 0.93 10.04 -15.05
C GLU A 264 1.79 9.94 -13.78
N VAL A 265 2.75 9.01 -13.75
CA VAL A 265 3.78 8.91 -12.70
C VAL A 265 4.92 9.85 -13.09
N ILE A 266 5.04 10.99 -12.41
CA ILE A 266 5.98 12.05 -12.79
C ILE A 266 7.17 12.21 -11.85
N GLY A 267 7.04 11.73 -10.60
CA GLY A 267 8.08 11.87 -9.59
C GLY A 267 8.22 10.63 -8.74
N TYR A 268 9.45 10.27 -8.44
CA TYR A 268 9.77 9.20 -7.50
C TYR A 268 11.05 9.54 -6.76
N GLY A 269 10.96 9.72 -5.44
CA GLY A 269 12.06 10.05 -4.56
C GLY A 269 12.33 8.94 -3.55
N LEU A 270 13.58 8.75 -3.24
CA LEU A 270 14.11 7.72 -2.35
C LEU A 270 15.08 8.36 -1.36
N SER A 271 15.10 7.88 -0.13
CA SER A 271 16.14 8.22 0.86
C SER A 271 16.28 7.12 1.91
N GLY A 272 17.38 7.16 2.65
CA GLY A 272 17.58 6.39 3.86
C GLY A 272 17.82 7.31 5.05
N ASP A 273 17.28 7.00 6.23
CA ASP A 273 17.46 7.80 7.45
C ASP A 273 18.87 7.63 8.05
N ALA A 274 19.44 6.43 7.94
CA ALA A 274 20.70 6.05 8.59
C ALA A 274 20.71 6.39 10.09
N TYR A 275 19.60 6.18 10.78
CA TYR A 275 19.41 6.57 12.18
C TYR A 275 19.10 5.39 13.09
N HIS A 276 17.95 4.74 12.94
CA HIS A 276 17.49 3.64 13.80
C HIS A 276 16.67 2.62 13.02
N ILE A 277 16.64 1.36 13.48
CA ILE A 277 15.94 0.26 12.77
C ILE A 277 14.42 0.38 12.75
N THR A 278 13.81 1.04 13.74
CA THR A 278 12.34 1.15 13.87
C THR A 278 11.81 2.56 14.06
N SER A 279 12.69 3.54 14.27
CA SER A 279 12.29 4.93 14.51
C SER A 279 12.82 5.85 13.40
N PRO A 280 12.01 6.79 12.90
CA PRO A 280 12.49 7.81 11.98
C PRO A 280 13.49 8.75 12.67
N SER A 281 14.32 9.43 11.88
CA SER A 281 15.17 10.50 12.41
C SER A 281 14.31 11.61 13.00
N PRO A 282 14.63 12.12 14.22
CA PRO A 282 13.78 13.11 14.91
C PRO A 282 13.56 14.41 14.13
N ASP A 283 14.47 14.77 13.23
CA ASP A 283 14.36 15.94 12.36
C ASP A 283 13.56 15.71 11.08
N GLY A 284 13.09 14.48 10.83
CA GLY A 284 12.33 14.09 9.63
C GLY A 284 13.11 14.23 8.33
N ASP A 285 14.44 14.29 8.38
CA ASP A 285 15.28 14.60 7.20
C ASP A 285 15.14 13.56 6.09
N GLY A 286 15.01 12.27 6.43
CA GLY A 286 14.82 11.23 5.43
C GLY A 286 13.55 11.42 4.61
N GLY A 287 12.41 11.63 5.27
CA GLY A 287 11.14 11.92 4.59
C GLY A 287 11.21 13.20 3.76
N PHE A 288 11.80 14.26 4.30
CA PHE A 288 12.04 15.51 3.56
C PHE A 288 12.86 15.29 2.28
N ARG A 289 13.98 14.55 2.36
CA ARG A 289 14.84 14.28 1.19
C ARG A 289 14.13 13.42 0.15
N SER A 290 13.33 12.45 0.58
CA SER A 290 12.51 11.60 -0.32
C SER A 290 11.52 12.45 -1.10
N MET A 291 10.73 13.29 -0.43
CA MET A 291 9.76 14.20 -1.07
C MET A 291 10.45 15.23 -1.98
N SER A 292 11.55 15.83 -1.52
CA SER A 292 12.32 16.81 -2.32
C SER A 292 12.88 16.17 -3.59
N ALA A 293 13.38 14.93 -3.51
CA ALA A 293 13.88 14.20 -4.66
C ALA A 293 12.75 13.86 -5.67
N ALA A 294 11.55 13.53 -5.17
CA ALA A 294 10.38 13.28 -6.01
C ALA A 294 9.97 14.56 -6.78
N LEU A 295 9.86 15.70 -6.09
CA LEU A 295 9.55 17.00 -6.70
C LEU A 295 10.61 17.41 -7.73
N LYS A 296 11.89 17.28 -7.40
CA LYS A 296 12.99 17.59 -8.33
C LYS A 296 12.90 16.77 -9.62
N ARG A 297 12.58 15.48 -9.53
CA ARG A 297 12.41 14.63 -10.71
C ARG A 297 11.18 14.98 -11.53
N ALA A 298 10.12 15.38 -10.87
CA ALA A 298 8.89 15.84 -11.51
C ALA A 298 9.06 17.22 -12.19
N GLY A 299 10.12 17.95 -11.88
CA GLY A 299 10.28 19.35 -12.30
C GLY A 299 9.28 20.29 -11.64
N LEU A 300 8.82 19.95 -10.44
CA LEU A 300 7.82 20.67 -9.68
C LEU A 300 8.44 21.38 -8.46
N THR A 301 7.68 22.37 -7.98
CA THR A 301 7.91 23.05 -6.69
C THR A 301 6.88 22.60 -5.66
N PRO A 302 7.08 22.80 -4.36
CA PRO A 302 6.09 22.47 -3.35
C PRO A 302 4.72 23.13 -3.57
N SER A 303 4.67 24.29 -4.22
CA SER A 303 3.42 25.02 -4.52
C SER A 303 2.55 24.38 -5.61
N ASP A 304 3.10 23.40 -6.34
CA ASP A 304 2.38 22.65 -7.37
C ASP A 304 1.62 21.43 -6.80
N LEU A 305 1.83 21.12 -5.52
CA LEU A 305 1.13 20.03 -4.84
C LEU A 305 -0.27 20.45 -4.39
N ASP A 306 -1.27 19.63 -4.70
CA ASP A 306 -2.66 19.82 -4.24
C ASP A 306 -3.01 18.91 -3.06
N TYR A 307 -2.49 17.67 -3.07
CA TYR A 307 -2.80 16.66 -2.08
C TYR A 307 -1.58 15.79 -1.74
N ILE A 308 -1.48 15.43 -0.45
CA ILE A 308 -0.52 14.46 0.06
C ILE A 308 -1.28 13.34 0.75
N ASN A 309 -1.13 12.10 0.25
CA ASN A 309 -1.49 10.91 1.00
C ASN A 309 -0.33 10.58 1.93
N ALA A 310 -0.55 10.77 3.21
CA ALA A 310 0.49 10.67 4.21
C ALA A 310 0.83 9.21 4.56
N HIS A 311 2.04 8.99 5.03
CA HIS A 311 2.37 7.73 5.72
C HIS A 311 1.55 7.58 6.99
N GLY A 312 1.48 8.59 7.86
CA GLY A 312 0.55 8.78 8.96
C GLY A 312 0.01 7.50 9.60
N THR A 313 0.84 6.78 10.36
CA THR A 313 0.51 5.44 10.87
C THR A 313 -0.29 5.43 12.16
N SER A 314 -0.60 6.58 12.75
CA SER A 314 -1.19 6.71 14.09
C SER A 314 -0.21 6.35 15.22
N THR A 315 1.10 6.55 14.99
CA THR A 315 2.11 6.36 16.02
C THR A 315 2.48 7.68 16.70
N PRO A 316 2.77 7.69 18.01
CA PRO A 316 3.03 8.91 18.74
C PRO A 316 4.12 9.81 18.16
N LEU A 317 5.23 9.22 17.71
CA LEU A 317 6.37 9.97 17.13
C LEU A 317 6.30 10.12 15.62
N GLY A 318 5.90 9.07 14.91
CA GLY A 318 5.98 9.02 13.44
C GLY A 318 5.16 10.10 12.76
N ASP A 319 3.94 10.32 13.23
CA ASP A 319 3.00 11.26 12.61
C ASP A 319 3.50 12.72 12.72
N GLU A 320 4.02 13.12 13.89
CA GLU A 320 4.54 14.49 14.09
C GLU A 320 5.82 14.74 13.31
N ILE A 321 6.71 13.73 13.24
CA ILE A 321 7.96 13.83 12.47
C ILE A 321 7.65 13.97 10.97
N GLU A 322 6.71 13.18 10.46
CA GLU A 322 6.27 13.33 9.06
C GLU A 322 5.65 14.69 8.80
N LEU A 323 4.71 15.13 9.66
CA LEU A 323 4.07 16.44 9.52
C LEU A 323 5.11 17.58 9.50
N GLY A 324 6.09 17.56 10.41
CA GLY A 324 7.17 18.54 10.44
C GLY A 324 8.03 18.52 9.18
N ALA A 325 8.30 17.33 8.61
CA ALA A 325 9.03 17.20 7.35
C ALA A 325 8.23 17.78 6.17
N VAL A 326 6.90 17.56 6.15
CA VAL A 326 6.01 18.13 5.13
C VAL A 326 5.90 19.65 5.28
N GLU A 327 5.76 20.18 6.49
CA GLU A 327 5.75 21.63 6.74
C GLU A 327 7.05 22.30 6.27
N ARG A 328 8.18 21.69 6.58
CA ARG A 328 9.50 22.15 6.11
C ARG A 328 9.57 22.15 4.58
N LEU A 329 9.01 21.14 3.91
CA LEU A 329 8.97 21.06 2.46
C LEU A 329 8.10 22.16 1.86
N LEU A 330 6.89 22.31 2.37
CA LEU A 330 5.87 23.19 1.80
C LEU A 330 6.12 24.68 2.09
N GLY A 331 6.70 25.00 3.25
CA GLY A 331 6.92 26.40 3.65
C GLY A 331 5.65 27.22 3.50
N ASN A 332 5.69 28.29 2.73
CA ASN A 332 4.54 29.19 2.50
C ASN A 332 3.40 28.54 1.70
N ALA A 333 3.59 27.38 1.09
CA ALA A 333 2.53 26.67 0.37
C ALA A 333 1.66 25.80 1.30
N ALA A 334 2.04 25.62 2.57
CA ALA A 334 1.38 24.71 3.52
C ALA A 334 -0.16 24.90 3.58
N SER A 335 -0.63 26.16 3.63
CA SER A 335 -2.08 26.46 3.70
C SER A 335 -2.88 26.14 2.42
N LYS A 336 -2.18 25.80 1.33
CA LYS A 336 -2.80 25.47 0.04
C LYS A 336 -2.89 23.97 -0.21
N VAL A 337 -2.23 23.13 0.59
CA VAL A 337 -2.16 21.70 0.41
C VAL A 337 -3.06 20.99 1.42
N ALA A 338 -3.79 19.97 0.96
CA ALA A 338 -4.47 19.04 1.83
C ALA A 338 -3.58 17.82 2.04
N MET A 339 -3.56 17.28 3.26
CA MET A 339 -2.87 16.05 3.62
C MET A 339 -3.79 15.18 4.47
N SER A 340 -3.94 13.92 4.13
CA SER A 340 -4.70 13.00 4.97
C SER A 340 -4.04 11.63 5.06
N SER A 341 -4.32 10.91 6.16
CA SER A 341 -3.93 9.52 6.30
C SER A 341 -5.15 8.61 6.14
N THR A 342 -5.18 7.89 5.03
CA THR A 342 -6.18 6.86 4.77
C THR A 342 -6.01 5.62 5.64
N LYS A 343 -4.87 5.49 6.35
CA LYS A 343 -4.68 4.48 7.39
C LYS A 343 -5.64 4.65 8.57
N SER A 344 -6.21 5.82 8.76
CA SER A 344 -7.31 6.00 9.71
C SER A 344 -8.49 5.07 9.42
N SER A 345 -8.74 4.75 8.14
CA SER A 345 -9.80 3.84 7.68
C SER A 345 -9.31 2.40 7.46
N THR A 346 -8.16 2.22 6.81
CA THR A 346 -7.66 0.89 6.40
C THR A 346 -6.76 0.22 7.43
N GLY A 347 -6.29 0.95 8.46
CA GLY A 347 -5.13 0.50 9.22
C GLY A 347 -3.86 0.52 8.38
N HIS A 348 -2.80 -0.04 8.90
CA HIS A 348 -1.49 -0.09 8.25
C HIS A 348 -1.26 -1.46 7.60
N LEU A 349 -1.33 -1.54 6.27
CA LEU A 349 -1.14 -2.78 5.51
C LEU A 349 0.35 -3.10 5.26
N LEU A 350 1.26 -2.53 6.03
CA LEU A 350 2.72 -2.77 5.93
C LEU A 350 3.22 -2.69 4.47
N GLY A 351 3.69 -3.80 3.90
CA GLY A 351 4.23 -3.83 2.54
C GLY A 351 3.21 -3.49 1.44
N ALA A 352 1.93 -3.68 1.67
CA ALA A 352 0.87 -3.31 0.74
C ALA A 352 0.44 -1.84 0.86
N ALA A 353 0.76 -1.16 1.98
CA ALA A 353 0.28 0.18 2.29
C ALA A 353 0.56 1.19 1.18
N GLY A 354 1.83 1.32 0.76
CA GLY A 354 2.20 2.31 -0.25
C GLY A 354 1.51 2.10 -1.61
N ALA A 355 1.14 0.87 -1.95
CA ALA A 355 0.45 0.58 -3.20
C ALA A 355 -1.04 0.97 -3.15
N ILE A 356 -1.76 0.64 -2.06
CA ILE A 356 -3.17 1.08 -1.93
C ILE A 356 -3.25 2.60 -1.81
N GLU A 357 -2.30 3.23 -1.14
CA GLU A 357 -2.24 4.69 -0.97
C GLU A 357 -1.89 5.41 -2.28
N ALA A 358 -1.05 4.83 -3.12
CA ALA A 358 -0.85 5.28 -4.49
C ALA A 358 -2.17 5.28 -5.29
N ILE A 359 -2.97 4.20 -5.15
CA ILE A 359 -4.29 4.12 -5.76
C ILE A 359 -5.21 5.22 -5.22
N PHE A 360 -5.24 5.47 -3.91
CA PHE A 360 -6.06 6.54 -3.33
C PHE A 360 -5.63 7.94 -3.80
N ALA A 361 -4.33 8.19 -3.95
CA ALA A 361 -3.82 9.43 -4.51
C ALA A 361 -4.28 9.63 -5.97
N ILE A 362 -4.27 8.57 -6.78
CA ILE A 362 -4.77 8.58 -8.16
C ILE A 362 -6.28 8.81 -8.21
N LEU A 363 -7.05 8.18 -7.31
CA LEU A 363 -8.50 8.37 -7.24
C LEU A 363 -8.87 9.78 -6.77
N ALA A 364 -8.07 10.39 -5.90
CA ALA A 364 -8.24 11.79 -5.53
C ALA A 364 -8.08 12.72 -6.75
N ILE A 365 -7.13 12.44 -7.64
CA ILE A 365 -6.97 13.15 -8.93
C ILE A 365 -8.18 12.91 -9.84
N ARG A 366 -8.62 11.65 -9.98
CA ARG A 366 -9.76 11.29 -10.84
C ARG A 366 -11.03 12.02 -10.46
N ASP A 367 -11.35 12.02 -9.17
CA ASP A 367 -12.67 12.44 -8.67
C ASP A 367 -12.68 13.87 -8.11
N ASN A 368 -11.52 14.54 -8.05
CA ASN A 368 -11.38 15.87 -7.43
C ASN A 368 -11.90 15.90 -5.98
N VAL A 369 -11.55 14.88 -5.20
CA VAL A 369 -11.94 14.75 -3.79
C VAL A 369 -10.76 14.23 -2.97
N VAL A 370 -10.51 14.84 -1.82
CA VAL A 370 -9.50 14.36 -0.88
C VAL A 370 -10.17 13.55 0.22
N PRO A 371 -9.65 12.33 0.49
CA PRO A 371 -10.23 11.45 1.52
C PRO A 371 -9.94 11.97 2.93
N PRO A 372 -10.77 11.62 3.92
CA PRO A 372 -10.60 12.11 5.28
C PRO A 372 -9.50 11.41 6.05
N THR A 373 -8.99 12.09 7.08
CA THR A 373 -8.39 11.48 8.27
C THR A 373 -9.50 11.33 9.30
N ILE A 374 -10.06 10.12 9.45
CA ILE A 374 -11.08 9.88 10.48
C ILE A 374 -10.42 9.79 11.88
N ASN A 375 -11.22 9.97 12.94
CA ASN A 375 -10.78 9.94 14.33
C ASN A 375 -9.79 11.06 14.71
N LEU A 376 -9.63 12.08 13.90
CA LEU A 376 -8.84 13.27 14.23
C LEU A 376 -9.73 14.28 15.00
N ASP A 377 -9.97 13.99 16.27
CA ASP A 377 -10.83 14.77 17.16
C ASP A 377 -10.06 15.90 17.85
N ASN A 378 -8.83 15.60 18.28
CA ASN A 378 -7.95 16.50 19.00
C ASN A 378 -6.54 16.49 18.39
N PRO A 379 -6.25 17.36 17.41
CA PRO A 379 -4.92 17.42 16.79
C PRO A 379 -3.80 17.59 17.83
N SER A 380 -2.73 16.81 17.70
CA SER A 380 -1.58 16.88 18.63
C SER A 380 -0.69 18.10 18.40
N VAL A 381 -0.73 18.67 17.20
CA VAL A 381 0.00 19.86 16.78
C VAL A 381 -0.88 20.81 15.99
N GLU A 382 -0.59 22.11 16.08
CA GLU A 382 -1.18 23.12 15.20
C GLU A 382 -0.40 23.15 13.88
N THR A 383 -1.13 23.20 12.77
CA THR A 383 -0.56 23.27 11.44
C THR A 383 -1.41 24.10 10.50
N ALA A 384 -0.77 24.72 9.49
CA ALA A 384 -1.46 25.37 8.40
C ALA A 384 -1.98 24.40 7.33
N ILE A 385 -1.50 23.16 7.34
CA ILE A 385 -1.91 22.12 6.39
C ILE A 385 -3.33 21.62 6.75
N ASP A 386 -4.21 21.52 5.76
CA ASP A 386 -5.51 20.91 5.97
C ASP A 386 -5.39 19.38 6.09
N LEU A 387 -5.49 18.86 7.32
CA LEU A 387 -5.42 17.42 7.63
C LEU A 387 -6.72 16.65 7.30
N VAL A 388 -7.71 17.31 6.73
CA VAL A 388 -8.99 16.75 6.27
C VAL A 388 -9.69 15.93 7.36
N PRO A 389 -10.01 16.50 8.54
CA PRO A 389 -10.59 15.74 9.63
C PRO A 389 -12.01 15.26 9.28
N HIS A 390 -12.32 14.00 9.63
CA HIS A 390 -13.62 13.32 9.62
C HIS A 390 -14.31 13.15 8.27
N LYS A 391 -14.31 14.15 7.39
CA LYS A 391 -15.11 14.14 6.14
C LYS A 391 -14.25 14.44 4.92
N ALA A 392 -14.49 13.67 3.87
CA ALA A 392 -13.91 13.96 2.56
C ALA A 392 -14.28 15.39 2.09
N LYS A 393 -13.36 16.04 1.39
CA LYS A 393 -13.55 17.40 0.87
C LYS A 393 -13.44 17.41 -0.64
N GLN A 394 -14.44 18.02 -1.30
CA GLN A 394 -14.36 18.34 -2.72
C GLN A 394 -13.25 19.38 -2.93
N ARG A 395 -12.32 19.03 -3.80
CA ARG A 395 -11.18 19.88 -4.10
C ARG A 395 -10.57 19.45 -5.42
N GLU A 396 -10.25 20.40 -6.28
CA GLU A 396 -9.48 20.11 -7.48
C GLU A 396 -8.09 19.54 -7.09
N VAL A 397 -7.76 18.39 -7.65
CA VAL A 397 -6.48 17.71 -7.45
C VAL A 397 -5.87 17.40 -8.81
N ASN A 398 -4.82 18.08 -9.16
CA ASN A 398 -4.05 17.86 -10.39
C ASN A 398 -2.74 17.11 -10.10
N VAL A 399 -2.16 17.35 -8.93
CA VAL A 399 -0.89 16.74 -8.49
C VAL A 399 -1.06 16.19 -7.08
N ALA A 400 -0.85 14.89 -6.93
CA ALA A 400 -0.88 14.20 -5.65
C ALA A 400 0.44 13.50 -5.37
N LEU A 401 0.91 13.59 -4.13
CA LEU A 401 2.10 12.91 -3.62
C LEU A 401 1.65 11.83 -2.62
N SER A 402 2.24 10.63 -2.68
CA SER A 402 2.05 9.56 -1.70
C SER A 402 3.37 9.26 -1.01
N ASN A 403 3.37 9.25 0.33
CA ASN A 403 4.52 8.96 1.18
C ASN A 403 4.45 7.58 1.79
N SER A 404 5.60 6.93 1.84
CA SER A 404 5.79 5.68 2.60
C SER A 404 7.15 5.71 3.29
N PHE A 405 7.14 5.55 4.63
CA PHE A 405 8.34 5.57 5.46
C PHE A 405 8.39 4.25 6.26
N GLY A 406 9.43 3.44 6.03
CA GLY A 406 9.50 2.08 6.53
C GLY A 406 10.54 1.88 7.62
N PHE A 407 10.33 0.84 8.43
CA PHE A 407 11.37 0.33 9.32
C PHE A 407 12.65 0.06 8.53
N GLY A 408 13.80 0.31 9.16
CA GLY A 408 15.08 0.37 8.50
C GLY A 408 15.43 1.75 7.93
N GLY A 409 14.54 2.75 8.12
CA GLY A 409 14.71 4.11 7.62
C GLY A 409 14.61 4.20 6.10
N THR A 410 13.78 3.35 5.49
CA THR A 410 13.58 3.34 4.03
C THR A 410 12.42 4.26 3.67
N ASN A 411 12.66 5.30 2.89
CA ASN A 411 11.66 6.30 2.53
C ASN A 411 11.42 6.32 1.03
N ALA A 412 10.15 6.39 0.64
CA ALA A 412 9.68 6.51 -0.73
C ALA A 412 8.58 7.57 -0.84
N SER A 413 8.66 8.41 -1.87
CA SER A 413 7.62 9.38 -2.22
C SER A 413 7.36 9.28 -3.72
N VAL A 414 6.09 9.08 -4.10
CA VAL A 414 5.67 8.95 -5.50
C VAL A 414 4.70 10.09 -5.83
N ILE A 415 4.90 10.74 -6.98
CA ILE A 415 4.05 11.85 -7.45
C ILE A 415 3.28 11.42 -8.69
N PHE A 416 1.97 11.61 -8.63
CA PHE A 416 1.04 11.42 -9.72
C PHE A 416 0.49 12.75 -10.18
N ARG A 417 0.26 12.87 -11.49
CA ARG A 417 -0.31 14.07 -12.09
C ARG A 417 -1.45 13.70 -13.05
N ARG A 418 -2.49 14.51 -13.07
CA ARG A 418 -3.52 14.45 -14.09
C ARG A 418 -2.87 14.60 -15.47
N LEU A 419 -3.16 13.67 -16.37
CA LEU A 419 -2.68 13.80 -17.75
C LEU A 419 -3.48 14.93 -18.41
N ALA A 420 -2.77 15.91 -18.96
CA ALA A 420 -3.40 16.92 -19.80
C ALA A 420 -3.97 16.26 -21.07
N SER A 421 -5.19 16.58 -21.40
CA SER A 421 -5.90 16.12 -22.60
C SER A 421 -5.19 16.52 -23.91
#